data_7f76c66b5e556fdffe3a3060ba777f3a
#
_entry.id   7f76c66b5e556fdffe3a3060ba777f3a
#
_cell.length_a   1.000
_cell.length_b   1.000
_cell.length_c   1.000
_cell.angle_alpha   90.00
_cell.angle_beta   90.00
_cell.angle_gamma   90.00
#
_symmetry.space_group_name_H-M   'P 1'
#
loop_
_entity.id
_entity.type
_entity.pdbx_description
1 polymer ?
#
loop_
_entity_poly.entity_id
_entity_poly.type
_entity_poly.pdbx_seq_one_letter_code
_entity_poly.pdbx_strand_id
1 'polypeptide(L)'
;MVLQENIPVPHFVLFPFIAQGHIIPMIDIAKLLAQHGAIVTIFTTPKNASRFTSVLSRAVSSGLQINLVKLNFPSEQAGLPDGCENFDMVDISKDIMYSLFHAVSLLHKSAEELFDKLSPKPNCIISDFCIPWTCQLAEKHQIPRISFHVTKEKIPVAMEEQQLKEFVEKMNEAEMKSYGEIINTFEELEEEYVNDYKKERNDKVWCVGPVSLCNKDYLDKAERGNIASISEQNCLKFLDLHKPKSVVYVCLGSLCNLASSQLVELALGLEETKIPFIWVIRDGTNKTQELEKWVSDEKFEERNKGRGLIIRGWAPQMVILSHPSIGGFLTHCGWNSTLEGISVGVPMATWPLFGDQFLNEKLVTQVLKIGVSLGVKVVMQFGEEEKLGIVVKKESIKEAICNVMDEGDEESKERRERASELSEIGKKAIEKGGSSYINMTLLIQDIIQLQSKHQS
;
A
#
# COMPACT_ATOMS: atom_id res chain seq x y z
N MET A 1 37.78 16.75 25.12
CA MET A 1 37.16 15.43 25.36
C MET A 1 35.69 15.70 25.60
N VAL A 2 34.94 15.78 24.53
CA VAL A 2 33.49 16.02 24.60
C VAL A 2 32.90 14.67 24.96
N LEU A 3 32.27 14.58 26.13
CA LEU A 3 31.41 13.44 26.51
C LEU A 3 30.37 13.29 25.43
N GLN A 4 30.46 12.24 24.63
CA GLN A 4 29.30 11.78 23.87
C GLN A 4 28.26 11.39 24.92
N GLU A 5 27.27 12.25 25.15
CA GLU A 5 26.07 11.87 25.86
C GLU A 5 25.53 10.62 25.15
N ASN A 6 25.40 9.53 25.89
CA ASN A 6 24.76 8.31 25.40
C ASN A 6 23.28 8.65 25.12
N ILE A 7 23.00 9.10 23.90
CA ILE A 7 21.62 9.32 23.47
C ILE A 7 20.95 7.95 23.51
N PRO A 8 19.92 7.75 24.33
CA PRO A 8 19.26 6.45 24.41
C PRO A 8 18.65 6.09 23.06
N VAL A 9 18.89 4.85 22.62
CA VAL A 9 18.33 4.32 21.37
C VAL A 9 16.81 4.17 21.57
N PRO A 10 15.97 4.87 20.79
CA PRO A 10 14.53 4.81 20.98
C PRO A 10 13.96 3.49 20.47
N HIS A 11 12.94 2.97 21.17
CA HIS A 11 12.21 1.76 20.80
C HIS A 11 10.81 2.10 20.33
N PHE A 12 10.52 1.85 19.06
CA PHE A 12 9.22 2.03 18.43
C PHE A 12 8.48 0.71 18.35
N VAL A 13 7.20 0.71 18.69
CA VAL A 13 6.31 -0.43 18.48
C VAL A 13 5.30 -0.11 17.40
N LEU A 14 5.22 -0.97 16.38
CA LEU A 14 4.39 -0.79 15.20
C LEU A 14 3.20 -1.76 15.24
N PHE A 15 2.01 -1.22 14.99
CA PHE A 15 0.76 -1.98 14.86
C PHE A 15 0.17 -1.77 13.45
N PRO A 16 0.54 -2.58 12.45
CA PRO A 16 -0.03 -2.52 11.11
C PRO A 16 -1.44 -3.11 11.08
N PHE A 17 -2.34 -2.49 10.32
CA PHE A 17 -3.67 -3.05 10.07
C PHE A 17 -3.60 -4.25 9.12
N ILE A 18 -4.55 -5.17 9.25
CA ILE A 18 -4.58 -6.47 8.57
C ILE A 18 -5.04 -6.41 7.09
N ALA A 19 -4.53 -5.45 6.35
CA ALA A 19 -4.74 -5.31 4.91
C ALA A 19 -3.40 -5.04 4.21
N GLN A 20 -3.19 -5.58 3.02
CA GLN A 20 -1.90 -5.47 2.30
C GLN A 20 -1.49 -4.01 2.06
N GLY A 21 -2.45 -3.15 1.72
CA GLY A 21 -2.21 -1.73 1.52
C GLY A 21 -1.70 -0.99 2.77
N HIS A 22 -1.89 -1.54 3.95
CA HIS A 22 -1.50 -0.98 5.24
C HIS A 22 -0.24 -1.66 5.81
N ILE A 23 -0.20 -2.99 5.80
CA ILE A 23 0.90 -3.73 6.42
C ILE A 23 2.21 -3.59 5.63
N ILE A 24 2.16 -3.60 4.30
CA ILE A 24 3.36 -3.49 3.45
C ILE A 24 4.12 -2.18 3.73
N PRO A 25 3.51 -0.98 3.63
CA PRO A 25 4.23 0.25 3.92
C PRO A 25 4.66 0.37 5.39
N MET A 26 3.93 -0.24 6.34
CA MET A 26 4.33 -0.24 7.74
C MET A 26 5.60 -1.09 7.97
N ILE A 27 5.76 -2.20 7.25
CA ILE A 27 7.02 -2.99 7.24
C ILE A 27 8.17 -2.17 6.65
N ASP A 28 7.93 -1.42 5.58
CA ASP A 28 8.94 -0.53 5.00
C ASP A 28 9.33 0.59 5.98
N ILE A 29 8.36 1.18 6.71
CA ILE A 29 8.61 2.17 7.78
C ILE A 29 9.44 1.55 8.90
N ALA A 30 9.16 0.29 9.30
CA ALA A 30 9.96 -0.41 10.30
C ALA A 30 11.43 -0.51 9.88
N LYS A 31 11.69 -0.83 8.61
CA LYS A 31 13.05 -0.86 8.06
C LYS A 31 13.70 0.53 8.07
N LEU A 32 12.97 1.57 7.68
CA LEU A 32 13.47 2.96 7.69
C LEU A 32 13.83 3.42 9.10
N LEU A 33 12.97 3.20 10.09
CA LEU A 33 13.26 3.52 11.50
C LEU A 33 14.53 2.81 12.00
N ALA A 34 14.64 1.50 11.70
CA ALA A 34 15.80 0.73 12.11
C ALA A 34 17.10 1.17 11.38
N GLN A 35 17.00 1.59 10.11
CA GLN A 35 18.13 2.20 9.36
C GLN A 35 18.57 3.53 9.95
N HIS A 36 17.67 4.26 10.63
CA HIS A 36 18.01 5.48 11.40
C HIS A 36 18.47 5.18 12.84
N GLY A 37 18.69 3.90 13.17
CA GLY A 37 19.28 3.48 14.44
C GLY A 37 18.28 3.20 15.56
N ALA A 38 16.97 3.18 15.29
CA ALA A 38 15.95 2.82 16.27
C ALA A 38 15.84 1.30 16.47
N ILE A 39 15.38 0.89 17.66
CA ILE A 39 14.86 -0.46 17.89
C ILE A 39 13.40 -0.47 17.45
N VAL A 40 12.99 -1.50 16.72
CA VAL A 40 11.61 -1.62 16.22
C VAL A 40 11.04 -2.97 16.61
N THR A 41 9.81 -2.97 17.15
CA THR A 41 9.03 -4.21 17.38
C THR A 41 7.72 -4.11 16.63
N ILE A 42 7.43 -5.09 15.78
CA ILE A 42 6.21 -5.14 14.97
C ILE A 42 5.27 -6.16 15.60
N PHE A 43 4.05 -5.72 15.94
CA PHE A 43 2.98 -6.59 16.39
C PHE A 43 2.10 -6.97 15.19
N THR A 44 1.97 -8.25 14.90
CA THR A 44 1.14 -8.75 13.79
C THR A 44 0.65 -10.17 14.09
N THR A 45 -0.08 -10.78 13.16
CA THR A 45 -0.65 -12.11 13.32
C THR A 45 0.20 -13.18 12.60
N PRO A 46 0.08 -14.48 12.93
CA PRO A 46 0.93 -15.53 12.36
C PRO A 46 0.94 -15.59 10.84
N LYS A 47 -0.21 -15.50 10.19
CA LYS A 47 -0.33 -15.52 8.72
C LYS A 47 0.30 -14.27 8.09
N ASN A 48 0.05 -13.10 8.67
CA ASN A 48 0.66 -11.86 8.20
C ASN A 48 2.17 -11.87 8.42
N ALA A 49 2.66 -12.35 9.59
CA ALA A 49 4.08 -12.49 9.86
C ALA A 49 4.81 -13.35 8.81
N SER A 50 4.19 -14.45 8.38
CA SER A 50 4.80 -15.38 7.41
C SER A 50 5.11 -14.71 6.06
N ARG A 51 4.33 -13.70 5.67
CA ARG A 51 4.49 -12.96 4.41
C ARG A 51 5.77 -12.10 4.36
N PHE A 52 6.28 -11.71 5.52
CA PHE A 52 7.42 -10.79 5.64
C PHE A 52 8.65 -11.43 6.28
N THR A 53 8.60 -12.72 6.60
CA THR A 53 9.68 -13.41 7.31
C THR A 53 11.01 -13.30 6.59
N SER A 54 11.05 -13.53 5.27
CA SER A 54 12.29 -13.46 4.48
C SER A 54 12.88 -12.06 4.45
N VAL A 55 12.03 -11.04 4.18
CA VAL A 55 12.45 -9.63 4.12
C VAL A 55 12.98 -9.17 5.48
N LEU A 56 12.27 -9.47 6.57
CA LEU A 56 12.70 -9.10 7.92
C LEU A 56 13.95 -9.86 8.37
N SER A 57 14.09 -11.15 8.01
CA SER A 57 15.30 -11.92 8.31
C SER A 57 16.53 -11.34 7.62
N ARG A 58 16.43 -10.90 6.36
CA ARG A 58 17.53 -10.21 5.68
C ARG A 58 17.86 -8.89 6.35
N ALA A 59 16.86 -8.11 6.71
CA ALA A 59 17.04 -6.83 7.42
C ALA A 59 17.77 -7.03 8.77
N VAL A 60 17.37 -8.01 9.57
CA VAL A 60 18.03 -8.36 10.84
C VAL A 60 19.45 -8.87 10.59
N SER A 61 19.67 -9.71 9.59
CA SER A 61 21.01 -10.20 9.22
C SER A 61 21.94 -9.09 8.75
N SER A 62 21.41 -7.98 8.23
CA SER A 62 22.20 -6.78 7.89
C SER A 62 22.46 -5.86 9.09
N GLY A 63 22.03 -6.24 10.30
CA GLY A 63 22.29 -5.51 11.54
C GLY A 63 21.16 -4.60 12.02
N LEU A 64 20.00 -4.59 11.34
CA LEU A 64 18.86 -3.79 11.77
C LEU A 64 18.18 -4.40 12.99
N GLN A 65 17.83 -3.57 13.97
CA GLN A 65 17.21 -3.99 15.22
C GLN A 65 15.69 -4.08 15.06
N ILE A 66 15.21 -5.14 14.43
CA ILE A 66 13.78 -5.38 14.19
C ILE A 66 13.35 -6.68 14.86
N ASN A 67 12.31 -6.60 15.68
CA ASN A 67 11.68 -7.73 16.36
C ASN A 67 10.24 -7.92 15.85
N LEU A 68 9.75 -9.16 15.91
CA LEU A 68 8.40 -9.51 15.51
C LEU A 68 7.67 -10.20 16.67
N VAL A 69 6.51 -9.67 17.05
CA VAL A 69 5.61 -10.26 18.06
C VAL A 69 4.35 -10.73 17.36
N LYS A 70 3.99 -11.99 17.56
CA LYS A 70 2.81 -12.62 16.94
C LYS A 70 1.64 -12.62 17.91
N LEU A 71 0.51 -12.04 17.50
CA LEU A 71 -0.76 -12.06 18.20
C LEU A 71 -1.65 -13.16 17.61
N ASN A 72 -2.20 -14.03 18.45
CA ASN A 72 -3.18 -15.01 17.98
C ASN A 72 -4.43 -14.27 17.50
N PHE A 73 -4.77 -14.44 16.22
CA PHE A 73 -5.92 -13.78 15.64
C PHE A 73 -7.21 -14.52 15.98
N PRO A 74 -8.22 -13.86 16.56
CA PRO A 74 -9.43 -14.50 17.08
C PRO A 74 -10.50 -14.70 15.99
N SER A 75 -10.14 -15.41 14.89
CA SER A 75 -11.02 -15.60 13.73
C SER A 75 -12.37 -16.20 14.12
N GLU A 76 -12.35 -17.29 14.90
CA GLU A 76 -13.56 -17.99 15.33
C GLU A 76 -14.47 -17.12 16.20
N GLN A 77 -13.89 -16.37 17.16
CA GLN A 77 -14.64 -15.49 18.06
C GLN A 77 -15.31 -14.33 17.30
N ALA A 78 -14.73 -13.94 16.18
CA ALA A 78 -15.25 -12.89 15.33
C ALA A 78 -16.17 -13.41 14.21
N GLY A 79 -16.44 -14.72 14.14
CA GLY A 79 -17.27 -15.30 13.08
C GLY A 79 -16.61 -15.36 11.70
N LEU A 80 -15.29 -15.34 11.66
CA LEU A 80 -14.52 -15.45 10.42
C LEU A 80 -14.16 -16.91 10.11
N PRO A 81 -13.92 -17.26 8.85
CA PRO A 81 -13.38 -18.57 8.48
C PRO A 81 -12.05 -18.86 9.19
N ASP A 82 -11.79 -20.15 9.47
CA ASP A 82 -10.54 -20.56 10.09
C ASP A 82 -9.32 -20.11 9.28
N GLY A 83 -8.34 -19.56 9.98
CA GLY A 83 -7.12 -19.03 9.38
C GLY A 83 -7.28 -17.76 8.57
N CYS A 84 -8.45 -17.10 8.58
CA CYS A 84 -8.64 -15.78 7.99
C CYS A 84 -8.04 -14.73 8.92
N GLU A 85 -6.92 -14.13 8.52
CA GLU A 85 -6.19 -13.11 9.30
C GLU A 85 -5.92 -11.82 8.51
N ASN A 86 -6.48 -11.70 7.29
CA ASN A 86 -6.27 -10.53 6.43
C ASN A 86 -7.45 -10.34 5.48
N PHE A 87 -7.71 -9.09 5.08
CA PHE A 87 -8.76 -8.73 4.14
C PHE A 87 -8.63 -9.40 2.76
N ASP A 88 -7.41 -9.72 2.32
CA ASP A 88 -7.17 -10.38 1.03
C ASP A 88 -7.44 -11.90 1.03
N MET A 89 -7.75 -12.48 2.19
CA MET A 89 -7.97 -13.93 2.34
C MET A 89 -9.45 -14.35 2.17
N VAL A 90 -10.35 -13.40 2.01
CA VAL A 90 -11.80 -13.62 1.90
C VAL A 90 -12.42 -12.73 0.84
N ASP A 91 -13.59 -13.15 0.34
CA ASP A 91 -14.44 -12.24 -0.44
C ASP A 91 -15.16 -11.30 0.52
N ILE A 92 -14.87 -10.00 0.40
CA ILE A 92 -15.33 -9.01 1.35
C ILE A 92 -16.81 -8.70 1.07
N SER A 93 -17.64 -8.98 2.07
CA SER A 93 -19.01 -8.45 2.21
C SER A 93 -19.03 -7.45 3.37
N LYS A 94 -20.16 -6.77 3.57
CA LYS A 94 -20.33 -5.87 4.72
C LYS A 94 -20.17 -6.62 6.05
N ASP A 95 -20.74 -7.82 6.18
CA ASP A 95 -20.67 -8.65 7.38
C ASP A 95 -19.23 -9.12 7.66
N ILE A 96 -18.52 -9.58 6.64
CA ILE A 96 -17.13 -10.00 6.73
C ILE A 96 -16.23 -8.83 7.12
N MET A 97 -16.48 -7.64 6.56
CA MET A 97 -15.73 -6.44 6.90
C MET A 97 -15.90 -6.10 8.39
N TYR A 98 -17.14 -6.13 8.90
CA TYR A 98 -17.41 -5.94 10.32
C TYR A 98 -16.70 -6.98 11.18
N SER A 99 -16.77 -8.27 10.83
CA SER A 99 -16.10 -9.35 11.55
C SER A 99 -14.58 -9.16 11.60
N LEU A 100 -13.96 -8.68 10.52
CA LEU A 100 -12.52 -8.37 10.50
C LEU A 100 -12.16 -7.22 11.44
N PHE A 101 -12.92 -6.11 11.45
CA PHE A 101 -12.71 -5.02 12.40
C PHE A 101 -12.95 -5.46 13.84
N HIS A 102 -13.97 -6.29 14.07
CA HIS A 102 -14.25 -6.85 15.39
C HIS A 102 -13.07 -7.72 15.86
N ALA A 103 -12.55 -8.62 15.02
CA ALA A 103 -11.37 -9.42 15.33
C ALA A 103 -10.16 -8.57 15.71
N VAL A 104 -9.90 -7.48 14.98
CA VAL A 104 -8.83 -6.53 15.31
C VAL A 104 -9.04 -5.89 16.69
N SER A 105 -10.29 -5.57 17.06
CA SER A 105 -10.59 -5.02 18.37
C SER A 105 -10.32 -5.99 19.53
N LEU A 106 -10.52 -7.28 19.30
CA LEU A 106 -10.26 -8.34 20.29
C LEU A 106 -8.76 -8.57 20.55
N LEU A 107 -7.88 -8.09 19.69
CA LEU A 107 -6.42 -8.20 19.87
C LEU A 107 -5.89 -7.36 21.03
N HIS A 108 -6.64 -6.35 21.51
CA HIS A 108 -6.18 -5.37 22.50
C HIS A 108 -5.56 -6.04 23.72
N LYS A 109 -6.28 -6.95 24.38
CA LYS A 109 -5.83 -7.60 25.63
C LYS A 109 -4.54 -8.39 25.45
N SER A 110 -4.45 -9.22 24.41
CA SER A 110 -3.25 -10.02 24.14
C SER A 110 -2.06 -9.15 23.73
N ALA A 111 -2.31 -8.06 23.02
CA ALA A 111 -1.29 -7.08 22.66
C ALA A 111 -0.72 -6.40 23.92
N GLU A 112 -1.58 -5.98 24.84
CA GLU A 112 -1.20 -5.34 26.12
C GLU A 112 -0.32 -6.28 26.96
N GLU A 113 -0.72 -7.55 27.13
CA GLU A 113 0.03 -8.57 27.89
C GLU A 113 1.44 -8.80 27.33
N LEU A 114 1.61 -8.74 26.02
CA LEU A 114 2.91 -8.91 25.35
C LEU A 114 3.73 -7.62 25.35
N PHE A 115 3.06 -6.47 25.23
CA PHE A 115 3.69 -5.15 25.29
C PHE A 115 4.35 -4.92 26.67
N ASP A 116 3.70 -5.32 27.75
CA ASP A 116 4.23 -5.24 29.13
C ASP A 116 5.57 -6.01 29.31
N LYS A 117 5.83 -7.03 28.48
CA LYS A 117 7.03 -7.88 28.54
C LYS A 117 8.19 -7.35 27.69
N LEU A 118 7.98 -6.30 26.88
CA LEU A 118 9.03 -5.78 26.00
C LEU A 118 10.21 -5.19 26.80
N SER A 119 11.42 -5.47 26.31
CA SER A 119 12.68 -4.92 26.80
C SER A 119 13.60 -4.62 25.63
N PRO A 120 14.16 -3.40 25.51
CA PRO A 120 13.89 -2.23 26.36
C PRO A 120 12.42 -1.79 26.27
N LYS A 121 11.98 -1.01 27.28
CA LYS A 121 10.61 -0.47 27.26
C LYS A 121 10.40 0.41 26.04
N PRO A 122 9.24 0.31 25.37
CA PRO A 122 8.92 1.16 24.23
C PRO A 122 8.85 2.65 24.58
N ASN A 123 9.20 3.48 23.62
CA ASN A 123 9.20 4.93 23.73
C ASN A 123 8.09 5.58 22.91
N CYS A 124 7.55 4.88 21.92
CA CYS A 124 6.52 5.36 21.03
C CYS A 124 5.76 4.19 20.41
N ILE A 125 4.46 4.38 20.20
CA ILE A 125 3.63 3.50 19.38
C ILE A 125 3.38 4.18 18.03
N ILE A 126 3.68 3.51 16.92
CA ILE A 126 3.20 3.87 15.57
C ILE A 126 2.10 2.89 15.22
N SER A 127 0.89 3.36 15.10
CA SER A 127 -0.27 2.52 14.85
C SER A 127 -1.02 2.95 13.61
N ASP A 128 -1.46 1.99 12.84
CA ASP A 128 -2.43 2.27 11.80
C ASP A 128 -3.68 2.95 12.38
N PHE A 129 -4.23 3.92 11.66
CA PHE A 129 -5.41 4.68 12.10
C PHE A 129 -6.64 3.77 12.33
N CYS A 130 -6.70 2.63 11.64
CA CYS A 130 -7.73 1.61 11.81
C CYS A 130 -7.62 0.79 13.10
N ILE A 131 -6.65 1.08 14.00
CA ILE A 131 -6.46 0.35 15.26
C ILE A 131 -6.60 1.33 16.45
N PRO A 132 -7.82 1.82 16.76
CA PRO A 132 -8.05 2.88 17.75
C PRO A 132 -7.68 2.50 19.18
N TRP A 133 -7.76 1.22 19.58
CA TRP A 133 -7.44 0.76 20.91
C TRP A 133 -5.97 0.97 21.32
N THR A 134 -5.07 1.14 20.36
CA THR A 134 -3.66 1.46 20.64
C THR A 134 -3.47 2.81 21.32
N CYS A 135 -4.47 3.70 21.26
CA CYS A 135 -4.49 4.94 22.01
C CYS A 135 -4.53 4.67 23.52
N GLN A 136 -5.40 3.75 23.96
CA GLN A 136 -5.50 3.35 25.37
C GLN A 136 -4.21 2.68 25.86
N LEU A 137 -3.58 1.88 25.01
CA LEU A 137 -2.27 1.26 25.30
C LEU A 137 -1.19 2.33 25.51
N ALA A 138 -1.13 3.34 24.64
CA ALA A 138 -0.20 4.45 24.74
C ALA A 138 -0.42 5.28 25.99
N GLU A 139 -1.69 5.61 26.33
CA GLU A 139 -2.09 6.32 27.54
C GLU A 139 -1.66 5.56 28.81
N LYS A 140 -1.90 4.25 28.87
CA LYS A 140 -1.49 3.38 29.99
C LYS A 140 0.01 3.44 30.25
N HIS A 141 0.80 3.44 29.20
CA HIS A 141 2.27 3.43 29.28
C HIS A 141 2.89 4.83 29.30
N GLN A 142 2.08 5.89 29.23
CA GLN A 142 2.51 7.29 29.20
C GLN A 142 3.53 7.58 28.07
N ILE A 143 3.31 6.99 26.90
CA ILE A 143 4.14 7.19 25.71
C ILE A 143 3.30 7.77 24.56
N PRO A 144 3.91 8.52 23.63
CA PRO A 144 3.20 9.05 22.48
C PRO A 144 2.71 7.94 21.54
N ARG A 145 1.50 8.13 21.00
CA ARG A 145 0.99 7.40 19.83
C ARG A 145 1.09 8.27 18.61
N ILE A 146 1.66 7.74 17.55
CA ILE A 146 1.68 8.34 16.22
C ILE A 146 0.75 7.53 15.34
N SER A 147 -0.16 8.20 14.67
CA SER A 147 -1.07 7.58 13.71
C SER A 147 -0.38 7.40 12.37
N PHE A 148 -0.49 6.23 11.76
CA PHE A 148 -0.04 5.97 10.41
C PHE A 148 -1.20 6.05 9.43
N HIS A 149 -1.02 6.87 8.40
CA HIS A 149 -1.94 6.98 7.28
C HIS A 149 -1.28 6.53 5.99
N VAL A 150 -1.96 5.63 5.29
CA VAL A 150 -1.55 5.23 3.94
C VAL A 150 -1.72 6.42 3.01
N THR A 151 -2.86 7.09 3.12
CA THR A 151 -3.18 8.32 2.40
C THR A 151 -3.53 9.42 3.38
N LYS A 152 -3.49 10.67 2.94
CA LYS A 152 -3.84 11.85 3.72
C LYS A 152 -5.35 12.08 3.83
N GLU A 153 -6.13 11.48 2.96
CA GLU A 153 -7.55 11.76 2.87
C GLU A 153 -8.37 10.86 3.78
N LYS A 154 -9.23 11.49 4.58
CA LYS A 154 -10.23 10.76 5.35
C LYS A 154 -11.18 10.08 4.38
N ILE A 155 -11.20 8.76 4.37
CA ILE A 155 -12.11 7.97 3.55
C ILE A 155 -13.54 8.38 3.94
N PRO A 156 -14.34 8.96 3.03
CA PRO A 156 -15.76 9.13 3.26
C PRO A 156 -16.39 7.74 3.22
N VAL A 157 -16.42 7.07 4.35
CA VAL A 157 -17.13 5.80 4.43
C VAL A 157 -18.60 6.13 4.54
N ALA A 158 -19.34 5.99 3.46
CA ALA A 158 -20.78 5.96 3.48
C ALA A 158 -21.21 4.65 4.18
N MET A 159 -21.10 4.64 5.50
CA MET A 159 -21.50 3.51 6.35
C MET A 159 -22.91 3.77 6.83
N GLU A 160 -23.86 2.99 6.35
CA GLU A 160 -25.26 3.07 6.81
C GLU A 160 -25.46 2.35 8.16
N GLU A 161 -24.59 1.39 8.50
CA GLU A 161 -24.73 0.56 9.69
C GLU A 161 -24.16 1.23 10.95
N GLN A 162 -24.96 1.19 12.04
CA GLN A 162 -24.63 1.83 13.31
C GLN A 162 -23.29 1.37 13.89
N GLN A 163 -22.99 0.08 13.82
CA GLN A 163 -21.75 -0.50 14.37
C GLN A 163 -20.48 -0.01 13.65
N LEU A 164 -20.57 0.18 12.35
CA LEU A 164 -19.45 0.74 11.56
C LEU A 164 -19.28 2.24 11.84
N LYS A 165 -20.38 2.97 12.06
CA LYS A 165 -20.31 4.38 12.50
C LYS A 165 -19.60 4.53 13.84
N GLU A 166 -19.94 3.71 14.83
CA GLU A 166 -19.28 3.70 16.14
C GLU A 166 -17.78 3.38 16.04
N PHE A 167 -17.41 2.48 15.10
CA PHE A 167 -16.00 2.18 14.85
C PHE A 167 -15.26 3.38 14.26
N VAL A 168 -15.85 4.06 13.26
CA VAL A 168 -15.29 5.28 12.66
C VAL A 168 -15.18 6.41 13.69
N GLU A 169 -16.16 6.56 14.57
CA GLU A 169 -16.10 7.53 15.68
C GLU A 169 -14.90 7.25 16.58
N LYS A 170 -14.68 5.98 17.00
CA LYS A 170 -13.51 5.57 17.79
C LYS A 170 -12.19 5.84 17.08
N MET A 171 -12.13 5.60 15.75
CA MET A 171 -10.94 5.93 14.96
C MET A 171 -10.66 7.43 14.97
N ASN A 172 -11.69 8.26 14.75
CA ASN A 172 -11.55 9.72 14.77
C ASN A 172 -11.14 10.24 16.16
N GLU A 173 -11.69 9.69 17.24
CA GLU A 173 -11.30 10.04 18.61
C GLU A 173 -9.84 9.69 18.89
N ALA A 174 -9.39 8.48 18.50
CA ALA A 174 -8.01 8.05 18.64
C ALA A 174 -7.05 8.91 17.82
N GLU A 175 -7.48 9.34 16.65
CA GLU A 175 -6.74 10.25 15.77
C GLU A 175 -6.50 11.60 16.43
N MET A 176 -7.57 12.19 17.01
CA MET A 176 -7.48 13.48 17.71
C MET A 176 -6.58 13.43 18.95
N LYS A 177 -6.45 12.27 19.58
CA LYS A 177 -5.60 12.05 20.77
C LYS A 177 -4.15 11.69 20.37
N SER A 178 -3.88 11.40 19.12
CA SER A 178 -2.54 11.04 18.66
C SER A 178 -1.59 12.23 18.77
N TYR A 179 -0.35 11.96 19.18
CA TYR A 179 0.71 12.96 19.28
C TYR A 179 1.05 13.59 17.93
N GLY A 180 0.94 12.81 16.85
CA GLY A 180 1.19 13.25 15.50
C GLY A 180 0.89 12.15 14.49
N GLU A 181 1.25 12.40 13.26
CA GLU A 181 0.95 11.53 12.12
C GLU A 181 2.17 11.27 11.26
N ILE A 182 2.30 10.03 10.78
CA ILE A 182 3.28 9.63 9.78
C ILE A 182 2.54 9.24 8.50
N ILE A 183 2.97 9.79 7.36
CA ILE A 183 2.30 9.62 6.08
C ILE A 183 3.28 9.09 5.03
N ASN A 184 2.83 8.09 4.26
CA ASN A 184 3.59 7.56 3.13
C ASN A 184 3.44 8.46 1.90
N THR A 185 4.03 9.64 1.94
CA THR A 185 4.16 10.59 0.83
C THR A 185 5.47 11.36 0.98
N PHE A 186 5.84 12.20 0.04
CA PHE A 186 6.96 13.13 0.15
C PHE A 186 6.48 14.56 -0.09
N GLU A 187 7.13 15.53 0.53
CA GLU A 187 6.65 16.92 0.60
C GLU A 187 6.47 17.53 -0.78
N GLU A 188 7.41 17.27 -1.68
CA GLU A 188 7.47 17.85 -3.02
C GLU A 188 6.35 17.34 -3.95
N LEU A 189 5.67 16.25 -3.59
CA LEU A 189 4.55 15.71 -4.38
C LEU A 189 3.30 16.59 -4.26
N GLU A 190 3.05 17.15 -3.07
CA GLU A 190 1.85 17.90 -2.71
C GLU A 190 2.19 19.05 -1.74
N GLU A 191 3.20 19.87 -2.08
CA GLU A 191 3.85 20.81 -1.16
C GLU A 191 2.86 21.77 -0.46
N GLU A 192 1.98 22.44 -1.20
CA GLU A 192 1.03 23.38 -0.62
C GLU A 192 0.09 22.70 0.39
N TYR A 193 -0.41 21.53 0.01
CA TYR A 193 -1.32 20.76 0.83
C TYR A 193 -0.61 20.19 2.08
N VAL A 194 0.62 19.70 1.96
CA VAL A 194 1.41 19.22 3.11
C VAL A 194 1.68 20.35 4.09
N ASN A 195 2.02 21.54 3.59
CA ASN A 195 2.31 22.70 4.43
C ASN A 195 1.07 23.17 5.21
N ASP A 196 -0.11 23.19 4.59
CA ASP A 196 -1.36 23.56 5.28
C ASP A 196 -1.75 22.51 6.30
N TYR A 197 -1.61 21.23 5.98
CA TYR A 197 -1.90 20.15 6.91
C TYR A 197 -0.96 20.14 8.13
N LYS A 198 0.33 20.40 7.94
CA LYS A 198 1.29 20.55 9.04
C LYS A 198 0.85 21.65 10.01
N LYS A 199 0.38 22.81 9.50
CA LYS A 199 -0.15 23.90 10.36
C LYS A 199 -1.35 23.45 11.18
N GLU A 200 -2.30 22.71 10.58
CA GLU A 200 -3.48 22.18 11.29
C GLU A 200 -3.12 21.20 12.42
N ARG A 201 -2.00 20.51 12.27
CA ARG A 201 -1.51 19.48 13.20
C ARG A 201 -0.32 19.93 14.06
N ASN A 202 -0.13 21.25 14.22
CA ASN A 202 0.96 21.84 15.02
C ASN A 202 2.36 21.27 14.64
N ASP A 203 2.61 21.11 13.36
CA ASP A 203 3.85 20.57 12.80
C ASP A 203 4.19 19.11 13.22
N LYS A 204 3.21 18.35 13.74
CA LYS A 204 3.39 16.94 14.11
C LYS A 204 2.97 15.99 12.99
N VAL A 205 3.42 16.29 11.78
CA VAL A 205 3.20 15.46 10.57
C VAL A 205 4.53 15.19 9.89
N TRP A 206 4.84 13.93 9.64
CA TRP A 206 6.06 13.50 9.00
C TRP A 206 5.78 12.74 7.71
N CYS A 207 6.11 13.34 6.58
CA CYS A 207 6.07 12.72 5.26
C CYS A 207 7.35 11.92 5.05
N VAL A 208 7.25 10.59 5.01
CA VAL A 208 8.43 9.69 5.01
C VAL A 208 8.57 8.82 3.76
N GLY A 209 7.67 9.02 2.78
CA GLY A 209 7.64 8.25 1.54
C GLY A 209 8.52 8.82 0.42
N PRO A 210 8.58 8.12 -0.70
CA PRO A 210 7.97 6.81 -1.00
C PRO A 210 8.66 5.68 -0.25
N VAL A 211 8.00 5.08 0.75
CA VAL A 211 8.64 4.08 1.61
C VAL A 211 9.07 2.82 0.86
N SER A 212 8.44 2.50 -0.27
CA SER A 212 8.80 1.36 -1.12
C SER A 212 10.26 1.41 -1.61
N LEU A 213 10.83 2.61 -1.73
CA LEU A 213 12.20 2.83 -2.19
C LEU A 213 13.26 2.47 -1.13
N CYS A 214 12.88 2.15 0.12
CA CYS A 214 13.80 1.59 1.11
C CYS A 214 14.29 0.19 0.70
N ASN A 215 13.57 -0.50 -0.17
CA ASN A 215 13.88 -1.83 -0.70
C ASN A 215 14.83 -1.70 -1.89
N LYS A 216 16.13 -1.57 -1.61
CA LYS A 216 17.16 -1.39 -2.64
C LYS A 216 17.52 -2.70 -3.34
N ASP A 217 17.56 -3.80 -2.57
CA ASP A 217 17.91 -5.11 -3.08
C ASP A 217 16.77 -5.70 -3.90
N TYR A 218 17.15 -6.45 -4.92
CA TYR A 218 16.23 -7.13 -5.83
C TYR A 218 15.25 -8.06 -5.10
N LEU A 219 15.75 -8.88 -4.17
CA LEU A 219 14.93 -9.80 -3.38
C LEU A 219 13.93 -9.08 -2.46
N ASP A 220 14.31 -7.94 -1.89
CA ASP A 220 13.41 -7.13 -1.06
C ASP A 220 12.26 -6.53 -1.87
N LYS A 221 12.52 -6.19 -3.16
CA LYS A 221 11.46 -5.76 -4.09
C LYS A 221 10.55 -6.91 -4.51
N ALA A 222 11.13 -8.10 -4.73
CA ALA A 222 10.40 -9.27 -5.21
C ALA A 222 9.47 -9.88 -4.15
N GLU A 223 9.93 -9.93 -2.90
CA GLU A 223 9.23 -10.57 -1.77
C GLU A 223 8.41 -9.58 -0.92
N ARG A 224 8.09 -8.42 -1.45
CA ARG A 224 7.30 -7.39 -0.77
C ARG A 224 5.81 -7.73 -0.81
N GLY A 225 5.27 -8.19 0.30
CA GLY A 225 3.87 -8.58 0.46
C GLY A 225 3.65 -10.09 0.44
N ASN A 226 2.64 -10.56 -0.28
CA ASN A 226 2.35 -11.99 -0.40
C ASN A 226 3.44 -12.73 -1.20
N ILE A 227 3.46 -14.05 -1.06
CA ILE A 227 4.30 -14.91 -1.90
C ILE A 227 3.82 -14.78 -3.34
N ALA A 228 4.74 -14.42 -4.24
CA ALA A 228 4.42 -14.28 -5.64
C ALA A 228 4.00 -15.62 -6.26
N SER A 229 2.92 -15.59 -7.04
CA SER A 229 2.38 -16.78 -7.73
C SER A 229 3.19 -17.18 -8.96
N ILE A 230 4.12 -16.33 -9.36
CA ILE A 230 5.05 -16.54 -10.47
C ILE A 230 6.45 -16.19 -9.99
N SER A 231 7.47 -16.95 -10.43
CA SER A 231 8.82 -16.55 -10.12
C SER A 231 9.17 -15.23 -10.82
N GLU A 232 9.88 -14.36 -10.10
CA GLU A 232 10.37 -13.09 -10.66
C GLU A 232 11.18 -13.30 -11.94
N GLN A 233 11.94 -14.40 -12.02
CA GLN A 233 12.70 -14.76 -13.22
C GLN A 233 11.82 -14.98 -14.46
N ASN A 234 10.62 -15.56 -14.30
CA ASN A 234 9.68 -15.74 -15.40
C ASN A 234 9.06 -14.40 -15.83
N CYS A 235 8.79 -13.50 -14.89
CA CYS A 235 8.37 -12.12 -15.20
C CYS A 235 9.45 -11.40 -16.01
N LEU A 236 10.71 -11.46 -15.56
CA LEU A 236 11.83 -10.81 -16.24
C LEU A 236 12.07 -11.41 -17.63
N LYS A 237 12.04 -12.75 -17.78
CA LYS A 237 12.16 -13.39 -19.10
C LYS A 237 11.10 -12.88 -20.08
N PHE A 238 9.86 -12.66 -19.62
CA PHE A 238 8.83 -12.10 -20.49
C PHE A 238 9.15 -10.64 -20.85
N LEU A 239 9.51 -9.83 -19.85
CA LEU A 239 9.81 -8.41 -20.03
C LEU A 239 11.02 -8.16 -20.92
N ASP A 240 12.08 -8.98 -20.79
CA ASP A 240 13.30 -8.92 -21.59
C ASP A 240 13.09 -9.19 -23.09
N LEU A 241 11.97 -9.83 -23.46
CA LEU A 241 11.59 -10.06 -24.88
C LEU A 241 11.05 -8.79 -25.54
N HIS A 242 10.74 -7.74 -24.77
CA HIS A 242 10.06 -6.55 -25.25
C HIS A 242 10.98 -5.32 -25.22
N LYS A 243 10.70 -4.38 -26.13
CA LYS A 243 11.43 -3.11 -26.21
C LYS A 243 11.20 -2.25 -24.96
N PRO A 244 12.12 -1.35 -24.61
CA PRO A 244 11.88 -0.37 -23.58
C PRO A 244 10.55 0.37 -23.78
N LYS A 245 9.82 0.61 -22.67
CA LYS A 245 8.55 1.35 -22.61
C LYS A 245 7.42 0.81 -23.51
N SER A 246 7.45 -0.48 -23.87
CA SER A 246 6.48 -1.09 -24.80
C SER A 246 5.44 -2.01 -24.14
N VAL A 247 5.55 -2.30 -22.86
CA VAL A 247 4.67 -3.21 -22.12
C VAL A 247 3.78 -2.41 -21.16
N VAL A 248 2.48 -2.73 -21.12
CA VAL A 248 1.58 -2.22 -20.09
C VAL A 248 1.45 -3.23 -18.96
N TYR A 249 1.61 -2.76 -17.71
CA TYR A 249 1.31 -3.53 -16.52
C TYR A 249 -0.10 -3.23 -16.04
N VAL A 250 -0.89 -4.27 -15.71
CA VAL A 250 -2.29 -4.17 -15.31
C VAL A 250 -2.48 -4.85 -13.97
N CYS A 251 -2.77 -4.06 -12.92
CA CYS A 251 -3.03 -4.55 -11.57
C CYS A 251 -4.05 -3.67 -10.85
N LEU A 252 -5.17 -4.25 -10.47
CA LEU A 252 -6.29 -3.55 -9.85
C LEU A 252 -6.33 -3.73 -8.31
N GLY A 253 -5.21 -4.12 -7.71
CA GLY A 253 -5.04 -4.22 -6.26
C GLY A 253 -5.53 -5.53 -5.64
N SER A 254 -5.19 -5.74 -4.37
CA SER A 254 -5.44 -6.99 -3.63
C SER A 254 -6.91 -7.17 -3.22
N LEU A 255 -7.69 -6.11 -3.19
CA LEU A 255 -9.11 -6.12 -2.80
C LEU A 255 -10.04 -5.95 -4.00
N CYS A 256 -9.51 -5.97 -5.22
CA CYS A 256 -10.31 -5.89 -6.43
C CYS A 256 -11.17 -7.14 -6.59
N ASN A 257 -12.48 -6.94 -6.75
CA ASN A 257 -13.46 -8.01 -6.91
C ASN A 257 -14.47 -7.62 -8.00
N LEU A 258 -13.97 -7.32 -9.21
CA LEU A 258 -14.80 -6.98 -10.36
C LEU A 258 -15.65 -8.16 -10.81
N ALA A 259 -16.84 -7.89 -11.35
CA ALA A 259 -17.70 -8.90 -11.99
C ALA A 259 -16.95 -9.62 -13.12
N SER A 260 -17.22 -10.91 -13.33
CA SER A 260 -16.60 -11.70 -14.38
C SER A 260 -16.78 -11.07 -15.76
N SER A 261 -17.96 -10.52 -16.04
CA SER A 261 -18.26 -9.79 -17.28
C SER A 261 -17.38 -8.55 -17.48
N GLN A 262 -17.05 -7.83 -16.39
CA GLN A 262 -16.16 -6.67 -16.46
C GLN A 262 -14.70 -7.09 -16.69
N LEU A 263 -14.28 -8.21 -16.14
CA LEU A 263 -12.94 -8.78 -16.39
C LEU A 263 -12.79 -9.24 -17.84
N VAL A 264 -13.86 -9.75 -18.45
CA VAL A 264 -13.90 -10.09 -19.89
C VAL A 264 -13.75 -8.82 -20.75
N GLU A 265 -14.42 -7.72 -20.41
CA GLU A 265 -14.24 -6.44 -21.10
C GLU A 265 -12.77 -5.94 -21.00
N LEU A 266 -12.15 -6.12 -19.83
CA LEU A 266 -10.72 -5.80 -19.65
C LEU A 266 -9.85 -6.67 -20.56
N ALA A 267 -10.06 -7.97 -20.60
CA ALA A 267 -9.34 -8.89 -21.44
C ALA A 267 -9.42 -8.51 -22.94
N LEU A 268 -10.65 -8.26 -23.41
CA LEU A 268 -10.90 -7.84 -24.80
C LEU A 268 -10.27 -6.49 -25.12
N GLY A 269 -10.35 -5.52 -24.18
CA GLY A 269 -9.69 -4.23 -24.32
C GLY A 269 -8.16 -4.38 -24.48
N LEU A 270 -7.52 -5.18 -23.63
CA LEU A 270 -6.09 -5.49 -23.71
C LEU A 270 -5.71 -6.16 -25.05
N GLU A 271 -6.51 -7.13 -25.47
CA GLU A 271 -6.29 -7.81 -26.76
C GLU A 271 -6.35 -6.84 -27.95
N GLU A 272 -7.32 -5.93 -27.94
CA GLU A 272 -7.55 -4.96 -29.02
C GLU A 272 -6.46 -3.87 -29.11
N THR A 273 -5.73 -3.56 -28.02
CA THR A 273 -4.63 -2.59 -28.06
C THR A 273 -3.49 -3.06 -28.95
N LYS A 274 -3.28 -4.37 -29.10
CA LYS A 274 -2.10 -5.02 -29.68
C LYS A 274 -0.79 -4.71 -28.94
N ILE A 275 -0.83 -4.04 -27.81
CA ILE A 275 0.30 -3.71 -26.94
C ILE A 275 0.61 -4.95 -26.07
N PRO A 276 1.90 -5.30 -25.86
CA PRO A 276 2.26 -6.32 -24.88
C PRO A 276 1.80 -5.95 -23.46
N PHE A 277 1.36 -6.93 -22.69
CA PHE A 277 0.85 -6.68 -21.36
C PHE A 277 1.19 -7.77 -20.34
N ILE A 278 1.30 -7.37 -19.08
CA ILE A 278 1.22 -8.26 -17.91
C ILE A 278 -0.07 -7.92 -17.19
N TRP A 279 -0.95 -8.91 -17.01
CA TRP A 279 -2.21 -8.73 -16.29
C TRP A 279 -2.26 -9.60 -15.04
N VAL A 280 -2.46 -8.96 -13.89
CA VAL A 280 -2.59 -9.64 -12.59
C VAL A 280 -4.06 -9.83 -12.27
N ILE A 281 -4.45 -11.06 -12.06
CA ILE A 281 -5.81 -11.47 -11.68
C ILE A 281 -5.77 -11.99 -10.25
N ARG A 282 -6.67 -11.49 -9.39
CA ARG A 282 -6.83 -12.04 -8.04
C ARG A 282 -7.31 -13.48 -8.14
N ASP A 283 -6.66 -14.39 -7.40
CA ASP A 283 -6.99 -15.82 -7.37
C ASP A 283 -8.00 -16.15 -6.27
N GLY A 284 -8.67 -17.30 -6.40
CA GLY A 284 -9.47 -17.93 -5.35
C GLY A 284 -10.92 -17.45 -5.21
N THR A 285 -11.43 -16.61 -6.13
CA THR A 285 -12.84 -16.18 -6.11
C THR A 285 -13.70 -16.93 -7.14
N ASN A 286 -15.01 -17.02 -6.91
CA ASN A 286 -15.95 -17.60 -7.90
C ASN A 286 -15.91 -16.83 -9.22
N LYS A 287 -15.73 -15.52 -9.17
CA LYS A 287 -15.63 -14.63 -10.33
C LYS A 287 -14.40 -14.94 -11.18
N THR A 288 -13.29 -15.28 -10.52
CA THR A 288 -12.09 -15.74 -11.20
C THR A 288 -12.30 -17.07 -11.92
N GLN A 289 -13.07 -17.99 -11.35
CA GLN A 289 -13.40 -19.28 -12.00
C GLN A 289 -14.20 -19.09 -13.29
N GLU A 290 -15.17 -18.19 -13.31
CA GLU A 290 -15.94 -17.86 -14.51
C GLU A 290 -15.06 -17.20 -15.59
N LEU A 291 -14.18 -16.29 -15.18
CA LEU A 291 -13.21 -15.70 -16.08
C LEU A 291 -12.26 -16.74 -16.66
N GLU A 292 -11.75 -17.68 -15.86
CA GLU A 292 -10.86 -18.75 -16.31
C GLU A 292 -11.54 -19.69 -17.31
N LYS A 293 -12.82 -19.98 -17.11
CA LYS A 293 -13.61 -20.72 -18.09
C LYS A 293 -13.67 -19.96 -19.41
N TRP A 294 -13.97 -18.67 -19.40
CA TRP A 294 -13.98 -17.82 -20.59
C TRP A 294 -12.60 -17.76 -21.25
N VAL A 295 -11.53 -17.59 -20.49
CA VAL A 295 -10.12 -17.57 -20.99
C VAL A 295 -9.80 -18.86 -21.75
N SER A 296 -10.24 -20.01 -21.21
CA SER A 296 -10.02 -21.32 -21.81
C SER A 296 -10.89 -21.51 -23.06
N ASP A 297 -12.19 -21.27 -22.97
CA ASP A 297 -13.17 -21.50 -24.05
C ASP A 297 -12.83 -20.62 -25.27
N GLU A 298 -12.46 -19.37 -25.04
CA GLU A 298 -12.10 -18.41 -26.07
C GLU A 298 -10.62 -18.47 -26.49
N LYS A 299 -9.83 -19.35 -25.88
CA LYS A 299 -8.39 -19.50 -26.15
C LYS A 299 -7.62 -18.16 -26.04
N PHE A 300 -7.97 -17.35 -25.05
CA PHE A 300 -7.43 -16.00 -24.92
C PHE A 300 -5.91 -15.98 -24.79
N GLU A 301 -5.32 -16.88 -23.98
CA GLU A 301 -3.85 -16.96 -23.84
C GLU A 301 -3.16 -17.41 -25.14
N GLU A 302 -3.78 -18.33 -25.90
CA GLU A 302 -3.23 -18.76 -27.20
C GLU A 302 -3.21 -17.59 -28.21
N ARG A 303 -4.31 -16.81 -28.28
CA ARG A 303 -4.42 -15.64 -29.16
C ARG A 303 -3.42 -14.53 -28.79
N ASN A 304 -3.04 -14.45 -27.53
CA ASN A 304 -2.11 -13.43 -26.99
C ASN A 304 -0.71 -14.00 -26.71
N LYS A 305 -0.38 -15.19 -27.21
CA LYS A 305 0.90 -15.84 -26.99
C LYS A 305 2.07 -14.94 -27.42
N GLY A 306 3.05 -14.78 -26.52
CA GLY A 306 4.22 -13.92 -26.73
C GLY A 306 3.97 -12.43 -26.54
N ARG A 307 2.71 -12.01 -26.32
CA ARG A 307 2.30 -10.62 -26.10
C ARG A 307 1.64 -10.41 -24.73
N GLY A 308 0.91 -11.40 -24.23
CA GLY A 308 0.24 -11.35 -22.93
C GLY A 308 0.85 -12.32 -21.93
N LEU A 309 1.07 -11.86 -20.70
CA LEU A 309 1.39 -12.68 -19.54
C LEU A 309 0.30 -12.46 -18.49
N ILE A 310 -0.42 -13.52 -18.13
CA ILE A 310 -1.41 -13.50 -17.04
C ILE A 310 -0.76 -14.06 -15.77
N ILE A 311 -0.83 -13.30 -14.68
CA ILE A 311 -0.38 -13.72 -13.35
C ILE A 311 -1.62 -13.91 -12.47
N ARG A 312 -1.83 -15.14 -12.01
CA ARG A 312 -2.95 -15.51 -11.15
C ARG A 312 -2.48 -15.48 -9.70
N GLY A 313 -3.00 -14.54 -8.93
CA GLY A 313 -2.60 -14.32 -7.54
C GLY A 313 -1.69 -13.10 -7.35
N TRP A 314 -0.59 -13.25 -6.64
CA TRP A 314 0.30 -12.15 -6.30
C TRP A 314 1.44 -11.98 -7.30
N ALA A 315 1.72 -10.74 -7.69
CA ALA A 315 2.82 -10.39 -8.59
C ALA A 315 3.90 -9.56 -7.86
N PRO A 316 5.18 -9.72 -8.21
CA PRO A 316 6.27 -8.89 -7.67
C PRO A 316 6.24 -7.49 -8.29
N GLN A 317 5.25 -6.67 -7.89
CA GLN A 317 4.88 -5.40 -8.53
C GLN A 317 6.07 -4.44 -8.72
N MET A 318 6.88 -4.24 -7.67
CA MET A 318 8.03 -3.34 -7.75
C MET A 318 9.12 -3.82 -8.70
N VAL A 319 9.30 -5.13 -8.85
CA VAL A 319 10.21 -5.70 -9.85
C VAL A 319 9.70 -5.43 -11.26
N ILE A 320 8.41 -5.69 -11.48
CA ILE A 320 7.77 -5.48 -12.79
C ILE A 320 7.79 -3.99 -13.15
N LEU A 321 7.29 -3.12 -12.29
CA LEU A 321 7.22 -1.67 -12.55
C LEU A 321 8.60 -1.03 -12.76
N SER A 322 9.64 -1.54 -12.09
CA SER A 322 11.02 -1.05 -12.26
C SER A 322 11.69 -1.51 -13.55
N HIS A 323 11.07 -2.39 -14.32
CA HIS A 323 11.70 -2.94 -15.54
C HIS A 323 11.63 -1.94 -16.70
N PRO A 324 12.72 -1.74 -17.48
CA PRO A 324 12.76 -0.74 -18.56
C PRO A 324 11.71 -0.92 -19.66
N SER A 325 11.21 -2.15 -19.88
CA SER A 325 10.17 -2.41 -20.89
C SER A 325 8.77 -1.94 -20.48
N ILE A 326 8.53 -1.64 -19.19
CA ILE A 326 7.24 -1.08 -18.75
C ILE A 326 7.11 0.37 -19.22
N GLY A 327 6.07 0.63 -19.98
CA GLY A 327 5.75 1.95 -20.52
C GLY A 327 4.47 2.58 -19.99
N GLY A 328 3.61 1.77 -19.34
CA GLY A 328 2.36 2.23 -18.74
C GLY A 328 1.86 1.30 -17.65
N PHE A 329 1.06 1.84 -16.74
CA PHE A 329 0.47 1.10 -15.62
C PHE A 329 -1.04 1.35 -15.56
N LEU A 330 -1.86 0.32 -15.82
CA LEU A 330 -3.29 0.37 -15.55
C LEU A 330 -3.50 -0.02 -14.09
N THR A 331 -3.95 0.95 -13.29
CA THR A 331 -4.06 0.84 -11.84
C THR A 331 -5.45 1.26 -11.33
N HIS A 332 -5.87 0.64 -10.20
CA HIS A 332 -7.05 1.06 -9.45
C HIS A 332 -6.84 2.35 -8.64
N CYS A 333 -5.69 2.98 -8.72
CA CYS A 333 -5.33 4.18 -7.96
C CYS A 333 -5.28 4.02 -6.44
N GLY A 334 -5.16 2.80 -5.90
CA GLY A 334 -4.80 2.62 -4.49
C GLY A 334 -3.45 3.30 -4.22
N TRP A 335 -3.33 4.02 -3.09
CA TRP A 335 -2.22 4.94 -2.86
C TRP A 335 -0.82 4.30 -3.02
N ASN A 336 -0.61 3.12 -2.44
CA ASN A 336 0.70 2.45 -2.58
C ASN A 336 1.05 2.19 -4.05
N SER A 337 0.11 1.68 -4.84
CA SER A 337 0.32 1.42 -6.27
C SER A 337 0.56 2.72 -7.05
N THR A 338 -0.17 3.77 -6.72
CA THR A 338 0.02 5.11 -7.29
C THR A 338 1.42 5.64 -6.99
N LEU A 339 1.83 5.57 -5.72
CA LEU A 339 3.14 6.06 -5.27
C LEU A 339 4.29 5.19 -5.82
N GLU A 340 4.08 3.88 -5.97
CA GLU A 340 5.03 2.98 -6.62
C GLU A 340 5.19 3.33 -8.11
N GLY A 341 4.10 3.57 -8.83
CA GLY A 341 4.15 4.04 -10.22
C GLY A 341 4.90 5.37 -10.36
N ILE A 342 4.62 6.34 -9.47
CA ILE A 342 5.35 7.63 -9.40
C ILE A 342 6.84 7.38 -9.13
N SER A 343 7.17 6.53 -8.17
CA SER A 343 8.56 6.25 -7.75
C SER A 343 9.44 5.72 -8.86
N VAL A 344 8.86 5.04 -9.85
CA VAL A 344 9.58 4.48 -11.00
C VAL A 344 9.37 5.27 -12.30
N GLY A 345 8.55 6.33 -12.26
CA GLY A 345 8.34 7.21 -13.41
C GLY A 345 7.47 6.62 -14.52
N VAL A 346 6.51 5.78 -14.18
CA VAL A 346 5.61 5.13 -15.13
C VAL A 346 4.27 5.88 -15.21
N PRO A 347 3.84 6.38 -16.38
CA PRO A 347 2.53 6.98 -16.54
C PRO A 347 1.40 5.97 -16.36
N MET A 348 0.21 6.44 -15.93
CA MET A 348 -0.87 5.58 -15.48
C MET A 348 -2.15 5.73 -16.32
N ALA A 349 -2.80 4.60 -16.62
CA ALA A 349 -4.21 4.54 -16.95
C ALA A 349 -4.97 4.28 -15.65
N THR A 350 -5.95 5.13 -15.31
CA THR A 350 -6.56 5.14 -13.97
C THR A 350 -7.97 4.56 -14.00
N TRP A 351 -8.21 3.59 -13.12
CA TRP A 351 -9.49 2.90 -12.95
C TRP A 351 -9.87 2.80 -11.46
N PRO A 352 -10.31 3.90 -10.82
CA PRO A 352 -10.69 3.87 -9.42
C PRO A 352 -11.92 2.98 -9.18
N LEU A 353 -11.92 2.26 -8.07
CA LEU A 353 -12.99 1.32 -7.70
C LEU A 353 -13.76 1.82 -6.48
N PHE A 354 -13.07 2.17 -5.39
CA PHE A 354 -13.67 2.59 -4.12
C PHE A 354 -12.71 3.48 -3.30
N GLY A 355 -13.25 4.08 -2.22
CA GLY A 355 -12.48 4.80 -1.20
C GLY A 355 -11.74 6.03 -1.74
N ASP A 356 -10.50 6.19 -1.32
CA ASP A 356 -9.56 7.25 -1.68
C ASP A 356 -9.12 7.23 -3.16
N GLN A 357 -9.37 6.12 -3.86
CA GLN A 357 -8.88 5.90 -5.22
C GLN A 357 -9.37 6.96 -6.21
N PHE A 358 -10.60 7.48 -6.03
CA PHE A 358 -11.15 8.55 -6.86
C PHE A 358 -10.43 9.90 -6.67
N LEU A 359 -9.91 10.13 -5.48
CA LEU A 359 -9.13 11.33 -5.16
C LEU A 359 -7.71 11.18 -5.68
N ASN A 360 -7.12 10.00 -5.50
CA ASN A 360 -5.82 9.65 -6.07
C ASN A 360 -5.83 9.73 -7.61
N GLU A 361 -6.94 9.31 -8.26
CA GLU A 361 -7.12 9.51 -9.70
C GLU A 361 -7.04 10.98 -10.09
N LYS A 362 -7.75 11.88 -9.36
CA LYS A 362 -7.72 13.31 -9.64
C LYS A 362 -6.32 13.89 -9.46
N LEU A 363 -5.61 13.46 -8.41
CA LEU A 363 -4.21 13.84 -8.24
C LEU A 363 -3.38 13.44 -9.46
N VAL A 364 -3.45 12.18 -9.88
CA VAL A 364 -2.68 11.62 -10.99
C VAL A 364 -3.02 12.28 -12.33
N THR A 365 -4.32 12.54 -12.58
CA THR A 365 -4.78 13.00 -13.91
C THR A 365 -4.86 14.51 -14.04
N GLN A 366 -5.25 15.23 -12.98
CA GLN A 366 -5.54 16.67 -13.04
C GLN A 366 -4.42 17.52 -12.45
N VAL A 367 -3.83 17.09 -11.33
CA VAL A 367 -2.78 17.85 -10.62
C VAL A 367 -1.42 17.50 -11.20
N LEU A 368 -1.00 16.25 -11.10
CA LEU A 368 0.31 15.78 -11.57
C LEU A 368 0.37 15.60 -13.09
N LYS A 369 -0.77 15.40 -13.73
CA LYS A 369 -0.92 15.18 -15.19
C LYS A 369 -0.02 14.08 -15.74
N ILE A 370 0.10 12.98 -14.99
CA ILE A 370 0.86 11.79 -15.34
C ILE A 370 -0.03 10.59 -15.67
N GLY A 371 -1.35 10.79 -15.77
CA GLY A 371 -2.31 9.73 -16.03
C GLY A 371 -3.41 10.09 -16.99
N VAL A 372 -4.10 9.05 -17.47
CA VAL A 372 -5.30 9.09 -18.31
C VAL A 372 -6.41 8.35 -17.63
N SER A 373 -7.57 8.98 -17.42
CA SER A 373 -8.72 8.37 -16.78
C SER A 373 -9.48 7.44 -17.74
N LEU A 374 -9.95 6.28 -17.24
CA LEU A 374 -10.93 5.44 -17.93
C LEU A 374 -12.36 6.00 -17.83
N GLY A 375 -12.57 7.11 -17.13
CA GLY A 375 -13.85 7.78 -17.02
C GLY A 375 -14.85 7.14 -16.06
N VAL A 376 -14.40 6.36 -15.09
CA VAL A 376 -15.24 5.73 -14.06
C VAL A 376 -15.84 6.80 -13.14
N LYS A 377 -17.18 6.71 -12.94
CA LYS A 377 -17.91 7.66 -12.08
C LYS A 377 -18.69 6.95 -10.96
N VAL A 378 -18.69 5.63 -10.98
CA VAL A 378 -19.48 4.82 -10.05
C VAL A 378 -18.56 4.24 -9.00
N VAL A 379 -18.82 4.54 -7.73
CA VAL A 379 -18.12 3.94 -6.59
C VAL A 379 -18.63 2.53 -6.38
N MET A 380 -17.73 1.56 -6.41
CA MET A 380 -18.05 0.16 -6.17
C MET A 380 -18.25 -0.07 -4.66
N GLN A 381 -19.30 -0.79 -4.31
CA GLN A 381 -19.53 -1.26 -2.95
C GLN A 381 -19.16 -2.75 -2.85
N PHE A 382 -18.45 -3.10 -1.78
CA PHE A 382 -18.07 -4.49 -1.54
C PHE A 382 -19.29 -5.40 -1.44
N GLY A 383 -19.27 -6.52 -2.20
CA GLY A 383 -20.35 -7.49 -2.29
C GLY A 383 -21.48 -7.11 -3.25
N GLU A 384 -21.42 -5.97 -3.93
CA GLU A 384 -22.42 -5.52 -4.89
C GLU A 384 -21.91 -5.43 -6.34
N GLU A 385 -20.71 -5.96 -6.60
CA GLU A 385 -20.03 -5.83 -7.89
C GLU A 385 -20.82 -6.43 -9.06
N GLU A 386 -21.49 -7.57 -8.82
CA GLU A 386 -22.33 -8.21 -9.84
C GLU A 386 -23.56 -7.37 -10.22
N LYS A 387 -24.07 -6.56 -9.28
CA LYS A 387 -25.21 -5.66 -9.57
C LYS A 387 -24.79 -4.51 -10.49
N LEU A 388 -23.53 -4.09 -10.43
CA LEU A 388 -22.97 -3.05 -11.28
C LEU A 388 -22.70 -3.57 -12.70
N GLY A 389 -22.34 -4.86 -12.84
CA GLY A 389 -22.02 -5.47 -14.11
C GLY A 389 -20.86 -4.79 -14.84
N ILE A 390 -21.05 -4.48 -16.12
CA ILE A 390 -20.05 -3.80 -16.95
C ILE A 390 -20.16 -2.28 -16.73
N VAL A 391 -19.14 -1.70 -16.06
CA VAL A 391 -19.01 -0.26 -15.82
C VAL A 391 -18.12 0.40 -16.88
N VAL A 392 -17.06 -0.30 -17.31
CA VAL A 392 -16.10 0.18 -18.31
C VAL A 392 -16.04 -0.79 -19.47
N LYS A 393 -16.29 -0.30 -20.66
CA LYS A 393 -16.26 -1.12 -21.87
C LYS A 393 -14.82 -1.22 -22.43
N LYS A 394 -14.58 -2.28 -23.20
CA LYS A 394 -13.29 -2.55 -23.84
C LYS A 394 -12.75 -1.40 -24.69
N GLU A 395 -13.65 -0.61 -25.32
CA GLU A 395 -13.26 0.53 -26.14
C GLU A 395 -12.59 1.61 -25.27
N SER A 396 -13.15 1.96 -24.11
CA SER A 396 -12.58 2.94 -23.17
C SER A 396 -11.26 2.43 -22.56
N ILE A 397 -11.18 1.13 -22.26
CA ILE A 397 -9.95 0.50 -21.76
C ILE A 397 -8.83 0.62 -22.79
N LYS A 398 -9.14 0.23 -24.03
CA LYS A 398 -8.23 0.33 -25.17
C LYS A 398 -7.75 1.77 -25.39
N GLU A 399 -8.69 2.72 -25.42
CA GLU A 399 -8.40 4.14 -25.65
C GLU A 399 -7.45 4.69 -24.57
N ALA A 400 -7.76 4.48 -23.30
CA ALA A 400 -6.92 4.96 -22.20
C ALA A 400 -5.51 4.35 -22.23
N ILE A 401 -5.39 3.04 -22.50
CA ILE A 401 -4.08 2.38 -22.61
C ILE A 401 -3.32 2.91 -23.81
N CYS A 402 -3.96 3.04 -24.98
CA CYS A 402 -3.31 3.60 -26.18
C CYS A 402 -2.82 5.02 -25.92
N ASN A 403 -3.62 5.87 -25.28
CA ASN A 403 -3.24 7.25 -24.95
C ASN A 403 -2.07 7.35 -23.97
N VAL A 404 -1.94 6.39 -23.04
CA VAL A 404 -0.76 6.31 -22.15
C VAL A 404 0.48 5.82 -22.89
N MET A 405 0.31 4.91 -23.85
CA MET A 405 1.41 4.20 -24.51
C MET A 405 1.85 4.85 -25.81
N ASP A 406 1.14 5.85 -26.35
CA ASP A 406 1.47 6.49 -27.61
C ASP A 406 2.79 7.28 -27.53
N GLU A 407 3.76 6.90 -28.36
CA GLU A 407 5.05 7.58 -28.46
C GLU A 407 5.03 8.75 -29.48
N GLY A 408 4.02 8.82 -30.33
CA GLY A 408 3.87 9.83 -31.36
C GLY A 408 3.19 11.10 -30.89
N ASP A 409 2.37 11.00 -29.85
CA ASP A 409 1.57 12.10 -29.30
C ASP A 409 2.39 12.99 -28.33
N GLU A 410 2.28 14.31 -28.51
CA GLU A 410 3.03 15.28 -27.70
C GLU A 410 2.60 15.26 -26.22
N GLU A 411 1.29 15.16 -25.96
CA GLU A 411 0.77 15.10 -24.60
C GLU A 411 1.28 13.84 -23.87
N SER A 412 1.38 12.72 -24.57
CA SER A 412 1.93 11.47 -24.03
C SER A 412 3.42 11.60 -23.69
N LYS A 413 4.20 12.30 -24.51
CA LYS A 413 5.62 12.58 -24.23
C LYS A 413 5.77 13.45 -22.99
N GLU A 414 5.05 14.57 -22.92
CA GLU A 414 5.06 15.45 -21.73
C GLU A 414 4.62 14.70 -20.46
N ARG A 415 3.63 13.80 -20.56
CA ARG A 415 3.18 12.96 -19.46
C ARG A 415 4.30 12.05 -18.94
N ARG A 416 5.08 11.45 -19.85
CA ARG A 416 6.24 10.61 -19.50
C ARG A 416 7.37 11.41 -18.89
N GLU A 417 7.62 12.62 -19.38
CA GLU A 417 8.61 13.54 -18.83
C GLU A 417 8.25 13.91 -17.40
N ARG A 418 7.01 14.38 -17.17
CA ARG A 418 6.50 14.68 -15.81
C ARG A 418 6.58 13.47 -14.86
N ALA A 419 6.22 12.28 -15.32
CA ALA A 419 6.34 11.06 -14.51
C ALA A 419 7.80 10.75 -14.16
N SER A 420 8.72 10.92 -15.12
CA SER A 420 10.15 10.74 -14.89
C SER A 420 10.72 11.75 -13.89
N GLU A 421 10.35 13.02 -14.02
CA GLU A 421 10.77 14.10 -13.10
C GLU A 421 10.29 13.82 -11.67
N LEU A 422 9.03 13.44 -11.48
CA LEU A 422 8.47 13.07 -10.17
C LEU A 422 9.19 11.87 -9.56
N SER A 423 9.58 10.88 -10.37
CA SER A 423 10.40 9.74 -9.91
C SER A 423 11.74 10.19 -9.35
N GLU A 424 12.43 11.10 -10.05
CA GLU A 424 13.71 11.63 -9.59
C GLU A 424 13.58 12.46 -8.30
N ILE A 425 12.49 13.25 -8.18
CA ILE A 425 12.18 14.00 -6.97
C ILE A 425 11.92 13.02 -5.80
N GLY A 426 11.07 12.01 -6.00
CA GLY A 426 10.78 11.00 -4.97
C GLY A 426 12.00 10.21 -4.53
N LYS A 427 12.92 9.87 -5.44
CA LYS A 427 14.20 9.25 -5.11
C LYS A 427 15.08 10.16 -4.25
N LYS A 428 15.19 11.44 -4.61
CA LYS A 428 15.94 12.43 -3.84
C LYS A 428 15.35 12.65 -2.44
N ALA A 429 14.03 12.62 -2.29
CA ALA A 429 13.36 12.82 -1.01
C ALA A 429 13.82 11.79 0.05
N ILE A 430 14.06 10.54 -0.34
CA ILE A 430 14.50 9.47 0.58
C ILE A 430 16.03 9.38 0.77
N GLU A 431 16.82 10.08 -0.03
CA GLU A 431 18.27 10.12 0.12
C GLU A 431 18.68 10.94 1.34
N LYS A 432 19.90 10.73 1.84
CA LYS A 432 20.42 11.50 2.97
C LYS A 432 20.40 13.00 2.66
N GLY A 433 19.63 13.75 3.45
CA GLY A 433 19.42 15.19 3.27
C GLY A 433 18.17 15.54 2.48
N GLY A 434 17.45 14.58 1.93
CA GLY A 434 16.12 14.77 1.30
C GLY A 434 15.01 14.94 2.34
N SER A 435 13.86 15.44 1.91
CA SER A 435 12.73 15.80 2.78
C SER A 435 12.25 14.63 3.63
N SER A 436 12.02 13.46 3.05
CA SER A 436 11.54 12.26 3.75
C SER A 436 12.60 11.69 4.72
N TYR A 437 13.87 11.73 4.35
CA TYR A 437 14.97 11.35 5.26
C TYR A 437 15.03 12.28 6.46
N ILE A 438 14.91 13.60 6.24
CA ILE A 438 14.88 14.61 7.30
C ILE A 438 13.67 14.41 8.20
N ASN A 439 12.49 14.21 7.64
CA ASN A 439 11.27 13.97 8.43
C ASN A 439 11.38 12.73 9.32
N MET A 440 11.95 11.62 8.83
CA MET A 440 12.22 10.45 9.66
C MET A 440 13.20 10.76 10.81
N THR A 441 14.23 11.54 10.54
CA THR A 441 15.20 11.99 11.55
C THR A 441 14.52 12.88 12.60
N LEU A 442 13.71 13.86 12.17
CA LEU A 442 12.98 14.76 13.05
C LEU A 442 11.96 14.02 13.94
N LEU A 443 11.25 13.05 13.38
CA LEU A 443 10.36 12.18 14.14
C LEU A 443 11.10 11.49 15.29
N ILE A 444 12.23 10.86 14.99
CA ILE A 444 13.04 10.15 16.00
C ILE A 444 13.56 11.11 17.06
N GLN A 445 14.06 12.27 16.65
CA GLN A 445 14.57 13.30 17.59
C GLN A 445 13.47 13.83 18.49
N ASP A 446 12.26 14.05 17.96
CA ASP A 446 11.11 14.53 18.72
C ASP A 446 10.71 13.53 19.83
N ILE A 447 10.69 12.22 19.50
CA ILE A 447 10.42 11.18 20.49
C ILE A 447 11.52 11.10 21.58
N ILE A 448 12.79 11.24 21.22
CA ILE A 448 13.91 11.28 22.19
C ILE A 448 13.77 12.49 23.15
N GLN A 449 13.43 13.66 22.61
CA GLN A 449 13.25 14.88 23.41
C GLN A 449 12.08 14.79 24.40
N LEU A 450 10.97 14.15 23.99
CA LEU A 450 9.85 13.91 24.89
C LEU A 450 10.25 13.11 26.14
N GLN A 451 11.07 12.07 25.93
CA GLN A 451 11.54 11.23 27.04
C GLN A 451 12.44 11.97 28.02
N SER A 452 13.32 12.83 27.52
CA SER A 452 14.21 13.62 28.36
C SER A 452 13.44 14.58 29.28
N LYS A 453 12.28 15.09 28.80
CA LYS A 453 11.40 15.96 29.58
C LYS A 453 10.60 15.23 30.67
N HIS A 454 10.34 13.93 30.50
CA HIS A 454 9.64 13.12 31.49
C HIS A 454 10.55 12.55 32.59
N GLN A 455 11.88 12.59 32.37
CA GLN A 455 12.89 12.12 33.34
C GLN A 455 13.50 13.24 34.18
N SER A 456 13.26 14.50 33.80
CA SER A 456 13.64 15.71 34.55
C SER A 456 12.47 16.20 35.42
#